data_07d1e037fdba324dc1c80b999049444f
#
_entry.id   07d1e037fdba324dc1c80b999049444f
#
_cell.length_a   1.000
_cell.length_b   1.000
_cell.length_c   1.000
_cell.angle_alpha   90.00
_cell.angle_beta   90.00
_cell.angle_gamma   90.00
#
_symmetry.space_group_name_H-M   'P 1'
#
loop_
_entity.id
_entity.type
_entity.pdbx_description
1 polymer ?
#
loop_
_entity_poly.entity_id
_entity_poly.type
_entity_poly.pdbx_seq_one_letter_code
_entity_poly.pdbx_strand_id
1 'polypeptide(L)'
;MATVLLTGFEACSWIDPNPTAELMQMIDADRQAFAPATVHPIILPVDFEAAPPMLAAAVDRFTPETIISFGASSSRDMICVERVGLNLDDSSTPDNVGVRRQGSRIVEDGPVGYWSTLDVDRIVAALQAGDCRAAASGYAGGNLCNHTLYTSLHLLATTQRSHIKAGFVHVPPAPDQLQPDWPIPEGMTTRQLFEAAQVVVACCGLSAGPGG
;
A
#
# COMPACT_ATOMS: atom_id res chain seq x y z
N MET A 1 -5.70 -11.36 18.54
CA MET A 1 -5.62 -11.54 17.08
C MET A 1 -5.31 -10.16 16.50
N ALA A 2 -4.34 -10.05 15.61
CA ALA A 2 -3.98 -8.75 15.04
C ALA A 2 -5.10 -8.25 14.12
N THR A 3 -5.47 -6.97 14.27
CA THR A 3 -6.41 -6.29 13.38
C THR A 3 -5.62 -5.53 12.32
N VAL A 4 -5.88 -5.80 11.04
CA VAL A 4 -5.15 -5.23 9.91
C VAL A 4 -6.10 -4.49 8.98
N LEU A 5 -5.84 -3.22 8.75
CA LEU A 5 -6.50 -2.42 7.70
C LEU A 5 -5.72 -2.60 6.40
N LEU A 6 -6.41 -3.08 5.37
CA LEU A 6 -5.84 -3.23 4.03
C LEU A 6 -6.48 -2.21 3.10
N THR A 7 -5.69 -1.50 2.31
CA THR A 7 -6.24 -0.53 1.36
C THR A 7 -5.75 -0.81 -0.06
N GLY A 8 -6.62 -0.62 -1.03
CA GLY A 8 -6.33 -0.55 -2.45
C GLY A 8 -6.90 0.74 -3.02
N PHE A 9 -6.82 0.94 -4.31
CA PHE A 9 -7.33 2.13 -4.98
C PHE A 9 -8.34 1.76 -6.06
N GLU A 10 -9.30 2.64 -6.29
CA GLU A 10 -10.21 2.55 -7.42
C GLU A 10 -9.48 2.66 -8.76
N ALA A 11 -10.17 2.40 -9.86
CA ALA A 11 -9.67 2.60 -11.22
C ALA A 11 -9.27 4.06 -11.46
N CYS A 12 -8.28 4.26 -12.34
CA CYS A 12 -7.86 5.58 -12.77
C CYS A 12 -7.49 5.58 -14.27
N SER A 13 -7.16 6.74 -14.82
CA SER A 13 -6.99 6.95 -16.26
C SER A 13 -6.02 6.00 -16.97
N TRP A 14 -5.04 5.43 -16.25
CA TRP A 14 -4.03 4.56 -16.85
C TRP A 14 -4.25 3.06 -16.53
N ILE A 15 -5.15 2.73 -15.58
CA ILE A 15 -5.44 1.34 -15.21
C ILE A 15 -6.91 1.17 -14.77
N ASP A 16 -7.66 0.37 -15.53
CA ASP A 16 -9.06 0.02 -15.29
C ASP A 16 -9.33 -1.39 -15.83
N PRO A 17 -9.72 -2.37 -14.96
CA PRO A 17 -9.85 -2.25 -13.51
C PRO A 17 -8.50 -2.09 -12.79
N ASN A 18 -8.51 -1.49 -11.59
CA ASN A 18 -7.31 -1.42 -10.77
C ASN A 18 -7.09 -2.75 -10.05
N PRO A 19 -5.95 -3.44 -10.21
CA PRO A 19 -5.70 -4.74 -9.60
C PRO A 19 -5.74 -4.70 -8.07
N THR A 20 -5.50 -3.54 -7.45
CA THR A 20 -5.60 -3.41 -6.00
C THR A 20 -7.05 -3.27 -5.51
N ALA A 21 -7.96 -2.72 -6.34
CA ALA A 21 -9.39 -2.77 -6.04
C ALA A 21 -9.92 -4.22 -6.10
N GLU A 22 -9.53 -4.96 -7.14
CA GLU A 22 -9.88 -6.37 -7.28
C GLU A 22 -9.31 -7.22 -6.13
N LEU A 23 -8.07 -6.93 -5.72
CA LEU A 23 -7.47 -7.55 -4.54
C LEU A 23 -8.31 -7.30 -3.28
N MET A 24 -8.73 -6.05 -3.03
CA MET A 24 -9.56 -5.73 -1.86
C MET A 24 -10.92 -6.43 -1.91
N GLN A 25 -11.54 -6.54 -3.08
CA GLN A 25 -12.79 -7.28 -3.26
C GLN A 25 -12.61 -8.78 -3.00
N MET A 26 -11.51 -9.38 -3.49
CA MET A 26 -11.20 -10.81 -3.24
C MET A 26 -10.95 -11.06 -1.76
N ILE A 27 -10.23 -10.17 -1.07
CA ILE A 27 -10.00 -10.25 0.38
C ILE A 27 -11.32 -10.12 1.15
N ASP A 28 -12.20 -9.22 0.72
CA ASP A 28 -13.52 -9.03 1.36
C ASP A 28 -14.38 -10.30 1.26
N ALA A 29 -14.32 -10.99 0.13
CA ALA A 29 -15.04 -12.23 -0.10
C ALA A 29 -14.49 -13.43 0.70
N ASP A 30 -13.19 -13.43 1.03
CA ASP A 30 -12.53 -14.52 1.77
C ASP A 30 -11.57 -14.00 2.86
N ARG A 31 -12.12 -13.22 3.80
CA ARG A 31 -11.34 -12.70 4.95
C ARG A 31 -10.76 -13.81 5.84
N GLN A 32 -11.39 -14.98 5.84
CA GLN A 32 -10.96 -16.14 6.64
C GLN A 32 -9.59 -16.69 6.20
N ALA A 33 -9.22 -16.49 4.94
CA ALA A 33 -7.93 -16.87 4.40
C ALA A 33 -6.74 -16.14 5.05
N PHE A 34 -7.01 -15.10 5.85
CA PHE A 34 -6.02 -14.32 6.59
C PHE A 34 -5.92 -14.68 8.08
N ALA A 35 -6.67 -15.68 8.53
CA ALA A 35 -6.62 -16.12 9.92
C ALA A 35 -5.18 -16.49 10.36
N PRO A 36 -4.74 -16.14 11.57
CA PRO A 36 -5.54 -15.62 12.70
C PRO A 36 -5.73 -14.09 12.70
N ALA A 37 -5.27 -13.34 11.70
CA ALA A 37 -5.51 -11.90 11.62
C ALA A 37 -6.97 -11.60 11.24
N THR A 38 -7.51 -10.52 11.79
CA THR A 38 -8.79 -9.93 11.36
C THR A 38 -8.47 -8.82 10.35
N VAL A 39 -8.90 -8.98 9.10
CA VAL A 39 -8.61 -8.01 8.03
C VAL A 39 -9.83 -7.17 7.69
N HIS A 40 -9.60 -5.89 7.41
CA HIS A 40 -10.59 -4.91 6.98
C HIS A 40 -10.14 -4.29 5.65
N PRO A 41 -10.52 -4.85 4.50
CA PRO A 41 -10.20 -4.26 3.21
C PRO A 41 -11.10 -3.05 2.91
N ILE A 42 -10.49 -1.98 2.37
CA ILE A 42 -11.19 -0.81 1.84
C ILE A 42 -10.57 -0.39 0.50
N ILE A 43 -11.37 0.27 -0.32
CA ILE A 43 -10.92 0.86 -1.59
C ILE A 43 -10.91 2.38 -1.42
N LEU A 44 -9.74 3.00 -1.56
CA LEU A 44 -9.57 4.44 -1.50
C LEU A 44 -9.85 5.07 -2.87
N PRO A 45 -10.40 6.28 -2.92
CA PRO A 45 -10.52 7.02 -4.16
C PRO A 45 -9.12 7.45 -4.66
N VAL A 46 -8.98 7.56 -5.99
CA VAL A 46 -7.80 8.20 -6.60
C VAL A 46 -8.02 9.71 -6.60
N ASP A 47 -7.90 10.30 -5.42
CA ASP A 47 -8.17 11.72 -5.13
C ASP A 47 -7.29 12.15 -3.94
N PHE A 48 -6.44 13.16 -4.15
CA PHE A 48 -5.49 13.64 -3.13
C PHE A 48 -6.18 14.23 -1.89
N GLU A 49 -7.41 14.75 -2.03
CA GLU A 49 -8.15 15.35 -0.92
C GLU A 49 -9.08 14.35 -0.21
N ALA A 50 -9.65 13.40 -0.95
CA ALA A 50 -10.62 12.47 -0.40
C ALA A 50 -10.00 11.21 0.23
N ALA A 51 -8.85 10.73 -0.27
CA ALA A 51 -8.23 9.51 0.22
C ALA A 51 -7.74 9.62 1.68
N PRO A 52 -7.03 10.70 2.12
CA PRO A 52 -6.54 10.80 3.50
C PRO A 52 -7.64 10.80 4.57
N PRO A 53 -8.72 11.60 4.48
CA PRO A 53 -9.78 11.56 5.48
C PRO A 53 -10.54 10.23 5.50
N MET A 54 -10.71 9.56 4.34
CA MET A 54 -11.31 8.22 4.30
C MET A 54 -10.44 7.18 5.03
N LEU A 55 -9.11 7.24 4.83
CA LEU A 55 -8.18 6.39 5.56
C LEU A 55 -8.24 6.67 7.07
N ALA A 56 -8.21 7.95 7.47
CA ALA A 56 -8.30 8.33 8.89
C ALA A 56 -9.59 7.82 9.54
N ALA A 57 -10.73 7.97 8.86
CA ALA A 57 -12.01 7.44 9.33
C ALA A 57 -12.02 5.90 9.47
N ALA A 58 -11.33 5.20 8.57
CA ALA A 58 -11.18 3.74 8.66
C ALA A 58 -10.28 3.35 9.85
N VAL A 59 -9.21 4.10 10.11
CA VAL A 59 -8.36 3.89 11.31
C VAL A 59 -9.16 4.09 12.59
N ASP A 60 -10.00 5.11 12.66
CA ASP A 60 -10.88 5.36 13.82
C ASP A 60 -11.92 4.25 13.99
N ARG A 61 -12.50 3.79 12.90
CA ARG A 61 -13.56 2.76 12.91
C ARG A 61 -13.05 1.39 13.32
N PHE A 62 -11.92 0.96 12.75
CA PHE A 62 -11.42 -0.41 12.90
C PHE A 62 -10.34 -0.56 13.96
N THR A 63 -9.76 0.54 14.43
CA THR A 63 -8.66 0.56 15.43
C THR A 63 -7.59 -0.49 15.12
N PRO A 64 -6.99 -0.47 13.90
CA PRO A 64 -6.07 -1.51 13.47
C PRO A 64 -4.74 -1.44 14.23
N GLU A 65 -4.07 -2.58 14.35
CA GLU A 65 -2.67 -2.64 14.80
C GLU A 65 -1.69 -2.41 13.64
N THR A 66 -2.16 -2.63 12.40
CA THR A 66 -1.34 -2.46 11.21
C THR A 66 -2.17 -1.95 10.02
N ILE A 67 -1.60 -1.02 9.26
CA ILE A 67 -2.15 -0.51 7.99
C ILE A 67 -1.21 -0.95 6.88
N ILE A 68 -1.73 -1.64 5.86
CA ILE A 68 -0.98 -2.03 4.67
C ILE A 68 -1.73 -1.51 3.46
N SER A 69 -1.13 -0.58 2.75
CA SER A 69 -1.68 -0.02 1.51
C SER A 69 -1.06 -0.69 0.30
N PHE A 70 -1.89 -1.06 -0.68
CA PHE A 70 -1.46 -1.62 -1.96
C PHE A 70 -1.75 -0.63 -3.07
N GLY A 71 -0.81 -0.46 -4.00
CA GLY A 71 -0.96 0.39 -5.17
C GLY A 71 -0.35 -0.24 -6.42
N ALA A 72 -1.00 -0.11 -7.57
CA ALA A 72 -0.46 -0.56 -8.84
C ALA A 72 0.59 0.41 -9.38
N SER A 73 1.60 -0.11 -10.08
CA SER A 73 2.61 0.70 -10.74
C SER A 73 2.98 0.12 -12.10
N SER A 74 2.88 0.93 -13.16
CA SER A 74 3.29 0.58 -14.53
C SER A 74 4.82 0.48 -14.72
N SER A 75 5.60 0.72 -13.68
CA SER A 75 7.07 0.63 -13.71
C SER A 75 7.65 -0.48 -12.82
N ARG A 76 6.78 -1.30 -12.23
CA ARG A 76 7.17 -2.39 -11.33
C ARG A 76 6.73 -3.72 -11.91
N ASP A 77 7.66 -4.64 -12.10
CA ASP A 77 7.43 -6.01 -12.57
C ASP A 77 7.44 -7.06 -11.44
N MET A 78 7.49 -6.59 -10.20
CA MET A 78 7.51 -7.40 -8.97
C MET A 78 6.86 -6.65 -7.81
N ILE A 79 6.59 -7.35 -6.72
CA ILE A 79 6.15 -6.74 -5.47
C ILE A 79 7.27 -5.84 -4.93
N CYS A 80 6.96 -4.57 -4.66
CA CYS A 80 7.92 -3.65 -4.05
C CYS A 80 7.40 -3.15 -2.71
N VAL A 81 8.09 -3.49 -1.61
CA VAL A 81 7.75 -3.03 -0.27
C VAL A 81 8.49 -1.72 0.01
N GLU A 82 7.74 -0.65 0.21
CA GLU A 82 8.29 0.70 0.30
C GLU A 82 8.88 0.97 1.69
N ARG A 83 10.12 1.50 1.73
CA ARG A 83 10.82 1.84 2.96
C ARG A 83 10.48 3.21 3.52
N VAL A 84 10.09 4.16 2.66
CA VAL A 84 9.96 5.57 3.04
C VAL A 84 8.83 6.25 2.28
N GLY A 85 8.04 7.04 3.00
CA GLY A 85 7.11 8.01 2.44
C GLY A 85 7.73 9.41 2.51
N LEU A 86 7.79 10.10 1.39
CA LEU A 86 8.37 11.44 1.26
C LEU A 86 7.30 12.52 1.34
N ASN A 87 7.62 13.65 1.97
CA ASN A 87 6.76 14.84 2.00
C ASN A 87 6.80 15.58 0.67
N LEU A 88 6.39 14.89 -0.39
CA LEU A 88 6.47 15.40 -1.76
C LEU A 88 5.35 14.82 -2.61
N ASP A 89 4.52 15.68 -3.18
CA ASP A 89 3.66 15.36 -4.30
C ASP A 89 4.30 15.93 -5.58
N ASP A 90 4.61 15.03 -6.52
CA ASP A 90 5.18 15.39 -7.83
C ASP A 90 4.57 14.47 -8.91
N SER A 91 3.28 14.63 -9.11
CA SER A 91 2.46 13.76 -9.92
C SER A 91 2.62 14.06 -11.41
N SER A 92 2.92 13.01 -12.18
CA SER A 92 3.00 13.10 -13.65
C SER A 92 1.62 13.20 -14.31
N THR A 93 0.58 12.64 -13.67
CA THR A 93 -0.80 12.60 -14.14
C THR A 93 -1.75 13.20 -13.11
N PRO A 94 -2.89 13.79 -13.53
CA PRO A 94 -3.91 14.21 -12.59
C PRO A 94 -4.57 13.00 -11.91
N ASP A 95 -5.16 13.23 -10.75
CA ASP A 95 -6.06 12.29 -10.10
C ASP A 95 -7.43 12.21 -10.81
N ASN A 96 -8.39 11.44 -10.28
CA ASN A 96 -9.68 11.23 -10.92
C ASN A 96 -10.59 12.46 -10.91
N VAL A 97 -10.29 13.48 -10.10
CA VAL A 97 -11.01 14.76 -10.09
C VAL A 97 -10.25 15.87 -10.83
N GLY A 98 -9.15 15.53 -11.51
CA GLY A 98 -8.39 16.43 -12.36
C GLY A 98 -7.33 17.25 -11.63
N VAL A 99 -7.05 16.96 -10.36
CA VAL A 99 -6.02 17.65 -9.59
C VAL A 99 -4.65 17.05 -9.90
N ARG A 100 -3.69 17.91 -10.24
CA ARG A 100 -2.30 17.56 -10.46
C ARG A 100 -1.42 18.36 -9.50
N ARG A 101 -0.64 17.67 -8.70
CA ARG A 101 0.30 18.28 -7.75
C ARG A 101 1.72 18.12 -8.27
N GLN A 102 2.49 19.20 -8.28
CA GLN A 102 3.85 19.21 -8.82
C GLN A 102 4.81 19.93 -7.88
N GLY A 103 5.79 19.19 -7.37
CA GLY A 103 6.83 19.72 -6.49
C GLY A 103 6.30 20.33 -5.19
N SER A 104 5.11 19.90 -4.73
CA SER A 104 4.48 20.46 -3.52
C SER A 104 4.68 19.56 -2.31
N ARG A 105 4.73 20.17 -1.12
CA ARG A 105 4.70 19.41 0.12
C ARG A 105 3.30 18.81 0.34
N ILE A 106 3.25 17.62 0.92
CA ILE A 106 2.00 16.99 1.37
C ILE A 106 1.50 17.66 2.64
N VAL A 107 2.42 17.91 3.58
CA VAL A 107 2.18 18.63 4.83
C VAL A 107 3.22 19.76 4.93
N GLU A 108 2.77 21.01 5.00
CA GLU A 108 3.65 22.20 4.93
C GLU A 108 4.78 22.15 5.95
N ASP A 109 4.45 21.97 7.21
CA ASP A 109 5.40 21.94 8.33
C ASP A 109 5.81 20.49 8.72
N GLY A 110 5.50 19.51 7.86
CA GLY A 110 5.83 18.10 8.13
C GLY A 110 7.30 17.80 7.85
N PRO A 111 7.86 16.75 8.46
CA PRO A 111 9.23 16.30 8.17
C PRO A 111 9.39 15.88 6.72
N VAL A 112 10.63 15.84 6.24
CA VAL A 112 10.96 15.48 4.84
C VAL A 112 10.45 14.10 4.45
N GLY A 113 10.36 13.18 5.40
CA GLY A 113 9.85 11.83 5.18
C GLY A 113 9.71 11.04 6.46
N TYR A 114 9.00 9.92 6.35
CA TYR A 114 8.84 8.92 7.41
C TYR A 114 9.30 7.56 6.90
N TRP A 115 10.00 6.83 7.76
CA TRP A 115 10.24 5.41 7.51
C TRP A 115 8.95 4.62 7.65
N SER A 116 8.75 3.66 6.76
CA SER A 116 7.76 2.59 6.95
C SER A 116 8.00 1.91 8.30
N THR A 117 6.95 1.64 9.04
CA THR A 117 7.06 0.94 10.32
C THR A 117 6.79 -0.57 10.20
N LEU A 118 6.61 -1.06 8.95
CA LEU A 118 6.63 -2.48 8.64
C LEU A 118 8.08 -3.01 8.63
N ASP A 119 8.24 -4.27 8.96
CA ASP A 119 9.53 -4.97 8.78
C ASP A 119 9.71 -5.34 7.29
N VAL A 120 10.18 -4.37 6.51
CA VAL A 120 10.31 -4.46 5.05
C VAL A 120 11.18 -5.63 4.64
N ASP A 121 12.33 -5.84 5.32
CA ASP A 121 13.28 -6.88 4.95
C ASP A 121 12.71 -8.28 5.23
N ARG A 122 12.00 -8.45 6.35
CA ARG A 122 11.30 -9.68 6.67
C ARG A 122 10.19 -10.00 5.66
N ILE A 123 9.40 -9.00 5.28
CA ILE A 123 8.33 -9.17 4.29
C ILE A 123 8.92 -9.60 2.94
N VAL A 124 9.95 -8.91 2.46
CA VAL A 124 10.62 -9.25 1.20
C VAL A 124 11.19 -10.67 1.24
N ALA A 125 11.90 -11.03 2.31
CA ALA A 125 12.46 -12.36 2.47
C ALA A 125 11.36 -13.46 2.48
N ALA A 126 10.23 -13.22 3.14
CA ALA A 126 9.13 -14.16 3.20
C ALA A 126 8.44 -14.33 1.83
N LEU A 127 8.24 -13.24 1.07
CA LEU A 127 7.71 -13.29 -0.29
C LEU A 127 8.64 -14.10 -1.21
N GLN A 128 9.94 -13.82 -1.16
CA GLN A 128 10.95 -14.53 -1.97
C GLN A 128 11.04 -16.03 -1.61
N ALA A 129 10.88 -16.39 -0.34
CA ALA A 129 10.86 -17.79 0.10
C ALA A 129 9.62 -18.54 -0.42
N GLY A 130 8.56 -17.85 -0.80
CA GLY A 130 7.36 -18.39 -1.47
C GLY A 130 7.38 -18.22 -2.99
N ASP A 131 8.56 -18.10 -3.60
CA ASP A 131 8.77 -17.93 -5.05
C ASP A 131 8.07 -16.68 -5.64
N CYS A 132 7.71 -15.70 -4.79
CA CYS A 132 7.18 -14.43 -5.25
C CYS A 132 8.34 -13.45 -5.50
N ARG A 133 8.41 -12.89 -6.70
CA ARG A 133 9.39 -11.82 -7.00
C ARG A 133 9.08 -10.59 -6.18
N ALA A 134 9.99 -10.21 -5.29
CA ALA A 134 9.83 -9.07 -4.40
C ALA A 134 11.15 -8.36 -4.12
N ALA A 135 11.09 -7.06 -3.87
CA ALA A 135 12.22 -6.24 -3.48
C ALA A 135 11.78 -5.12 -2.50
N ALA A 136 12.74 -4.62 -1.73
CA ALA A 136 12.55 -3.38 -1.00
C ALA A 136 12.74 -2.18 -1.94
N SER A 137 11.93 -1.13 -1.75
CA SER A 137 12.01 0.09 -2.54
C SER A 137 12.19 1.31 -1.64
N GLY A 138 13.02 2.25 -2.05
CA GLY A 138 13.26 3.51 -1.36
C GLY A 138 12.50 4.70 -1.97
N TYR A 139 11.58 4.46 -2.90
CA TYR A 139 10.83 5.55 -3.54
C TYR A 139 9.47 5.08 -4.04
N ALA A 140 8.43 5.52 -3.36
CA ALA A 140 7.03 5.19 -3.66
C ALA A 140 6.41 6.05 -4.80
N GLY A 141 7.23 6.77 -5.55
CA GLY A 141 6.79 7.70 -6.59
C GLY A 141 6.40 9.08 -6.06
N GLY A 142 5.86 9.92 -6.93
CA GLY A 142 5.36 11.25 -6.58
C GLY A 142 3.84 11.38 -6.65
N ASN A 143 3.14 10.27 -6.83
CA ASN A 143 1.69 10.22 -6.97
C ASN A 143 0.99 9.83 -5.64
N LEU A 144 -0.28 9.50 -5.73
CA LEU A 144 -1.15 9.18 -4.60
C LEU A 144 -0.62 8.02 -3.72
N CYS A 145 0.18 7.11 -4.28
CA CYS A 145 0.80 6.03 -3.50
C CYS A 145 1.73 6.58 -2.41
N ASN A 146 2.67 7.47 -2.79
CA ASN A 146 3.53 8.15 -1.82
C ASN A 146 2.73 9.07 -0.90
N HIS A 147 1.75 9.79 -1.43
CA HIS A 147 0.85 10.64 -0.66
C HIS A 147 0.15 9.83 0.46
N THR A 148 -0.42 8.68 0.12
CA THR A 148 -1.10 7.77 1.08
C THR A 148 -0.12 7.20 2.10
N LEU A 149 1.07 6.77 1.68
CA LEU A 149 2.10 6.28 2.60
C LEU A 149 2.53 7.38 3.58
N TYR A 150 2.85 8.57 3.06
CA TYR A 150 3.28 9.68 3.91
C TYR A 150 2.18 10.12 4.87
N THR A 151 0.94 10.35 4.38
CA THR A 151 -0.17 10.81 5.22
C THR A 151 -0.57 9.79 6.28
N SER A 152 -0.51 8.49 5.98
CA SER A 152 -0.72 7.43 6.97
C SER A 152 0.30 7.52 8.11
N LEU A 153 1.58 7.57 7.76
CA LEU A 153 2.68 7.63 8.74
C LEU A 153 2.65 8.94 9.54
N HIS A 154 2.34 10.07 8.89
CA HIS A 154 2.19 11.38 9.55
C HIS A 154 1.02 11.38 10.53
N LEU A 155 -0.15 10.85 10.13
CA LEU A 155 -1.31 10.68 11.01
C LEU A 155 -0.94 9.92 12.28
N LEU A 156 -0.27 8.78 12.14
CA LEU A 156 0.12 7.93 13.28
C LEU A 156 1.14 8.61 14.18
N ALA A 157 2.10 9.33 13.60
CA ALA A 157 3.14 10.03 14.35
C ALA A 157 2.59 11.23 15.15
N THR A 158 1.56 11.91 14.62
CA THR A 158 1.04 13.16 15.23
C THR A 158 -0.18 12.97 16.12
N THR A 159 -0.83 11.80 16.09
CA THR A 159 -2.09 11.54 16.85
C THR A 159 -1.96 10.53 17.98
N GLN A 160 -0.77 10.35 18.57
CA GLN A 160 -0.50 9.37 19.64
C GLN A 160 -0.82 7.91 19.25
N ARG A 161 -0.76 7.60 17.95
CA ARG A 161 -1.00 6.26 17.40
C ARG A 161 0.27 5.58 16.88
N SER A 162 1.42 5.97 17.41
CA SER A 162 2.73 5.42 17.01
C SER A 162 2.90 3.92 17.28
N HIS A 163 2.00 3.32 18.03
CA HIS A 163 1.92 1.87 18.23
C HIS A 163 1.35 1.12 17.02
N ILE A 164 0.62 1.80 16.14
CA ILE A 164 0.10 1.23 14.90
C ILE A 164 1.24 1.21 13.87
N LYS A 165 1.41 0.08 13.20
CA LYS A 165 2.37 -0.04 12.08
C LYS A 165 1.70 0.39 10.78
N ALA A 166 2.47 1.01 9.88
CA ALA A 166 1.98 1.35 8.55
C ALA A 166 3.06 1.23 7.48
N GLY A 167 2.66 0.85 6.28
CA GLY A 167 3.52 0.79 5.12
C GLY A 167 2.75 0.59 3.81
N PHE A 168 3.50 0.52 2.73
CA PHE A 168 2.96 0.47 1.37
C PHE A 168 3.64 -0.61 0.55
N VAL A 169 2.86 -1.28 -0.28
CA VAL A 169 3.29 -2.35 -1.17
C VAL A 169 2.85 -2.01 -2.59
N HIS A 170 3.80 -1.74 -3.48
CA HIS A 170 3.53 -1.64 -4.90
C HIS A 170 3.41 -3.02 -5.53
N VAL A 171 2.44 -3.15 -6.43
CA VAL A 171 2.17 -4.38 -7.18
C VAL A 171 2.22 -4.11 -8.68
N PRO A 172 2.60 -5.09 -9.52
CA PRO A 172 2.48 -4.99 -10.96
C PRO A 172 1.00 -4.92 -11.39
N PRO A 173 0.71 -4.39 -12.59
CA PRO A 173 -0.57 -4.58 -13.26
C PRO A 173 -0.87 -6.07 -13.52
N ALA A 174 -2.14 -6.38 -13.84
CA ALA A 174 -2.48 -7.73 -14.29
C ALA A 174 -1.87 -8.02 -15.68
N PRO A 175 -1.62 -9.30 -16.02
CA PRO A 175 -0.95 -9.67 -17.28
C PRO A 175 -1.66 -9.16 -18.55
N ASP A 176 -2.98 -9.10 -18.54
CA ASP A 176 -3.83 -8.60 -19.63
C ASP A 176 -3.93 -7.07 -19.69
N GLN A 177 -3.39 -6.37 -18.70
CA GLN A 177 -3.36 -4.90 -18.62
C GLN A 177 -2.03 -4.31 -19.10
N LEU A 178 -1.03 -5.15 -19.37
CA LEU A 178 0.30 -4.68 -19.78
C LEU A 178 0.23 -3.94 -21.10
N GLN A 179 0.85 -2.75 -21.16
CA GLN A 179 0.99 -1.97 -22.39
C GLN A 179 2.35 -2.24 -23.04
N PRO A 180 2.44 -2.23 -24.38
CA PRO A 180 3.69 -2.55 -25.10
C PRO A 180 4.85 -1.60 -24.80
N ASP A 181 4.56 -0.38 -24.37
CA ASP A 181 5.54 0.67 -24.04
C ASP A 181 5.94 0.69 -22.57
N TRP A 182 5.35 -0.18 -21.73
CA TRP A 182 5.75 -0.24 -20.33
C TRP A 182 7.05 -1.04 -20.14
N PRO A 183 7.92 -0.59 -19.22
CA PRO A 183 9.23 -1.22 -19.00
C PRO A 183 9.14 -2.52 -18.18
N ILE A 184 7.98 -3.15 -18.13
CA ILE A 184 7.73 -4.36 -17.32
C ILE A 184 7.35 -5.52 -18.23
N PRO A 185 8.05 -6.67 -18.14
CA PRO A 185 7.81 -7.83 -19.01
C PRO A 185 6.64 -8.70 -18.54
N GLU A 186 6.28 -8.64 -17.25
CA GLU A 186 5.31 -9.54 -16.65
C GLU A 186 4.43 -8.81 -15.64
N GLY A 187 3.13 -9.16 -15.61
CA GLY A 187 2.17 -8.73 -14.61
C GLY A 187 1.94 -9.81 -13.55
N MET A 188 1.08 -9.50 -12.59
CA MET A 188 0.62 -10.48 -11.59
C MET A 188 -0.91 -10.57 -11.61
N THR A 189 -1.41 -11.80 -11.61
CA THR A 189 -2.86 -12.04 -11.49
C THR A 189 -3.38 -11.65 -10.11
N THR A 190 -4.67 -11.31 -9.99
CA THR A 190 -5.30 -11.00 -8.71
C THR A 190 -5.13 -12.15 -7.70
N ARG A 191 -5.10 -13.40 -8.16
CA ARG A 191 -4.83 -14.57 -7.32
C ARG A 191 -3.42 -14.56 -6.74
N GLN A 192 -2.40 -14.28 -7.55
CA GLN A 192 -1.02 -14.14 -7.07
C GLN A 192 -0.87 -12.96 -6.09
N LEU A 193 -1.56 -11.85 -6.35
CA LEU A 193 -1.59 -10.71 -5.43
C LEU A 193 -2.26 -11.08 -4.09
N PHE A 194 -3.32 -11.87 -4.12
CA PHE A 194 -3.99 -12.35 -2.92
C PHE A 194 -3.07 -13.24 -2.06
N GLU A 195 -2.37 -14.19 -2.69
CA GLU A 195 -1.39 -15.04 -2.01
C GLU A 195 -0.22 -14.22 -1.44
N ALA A 196 0.27 -13.24 -2.18
CA ALA A 196 1.29 -12.31 -1.69
C ALA A 196 0.77 -11.47 -0.50
N ALA A 197 -0.46 -10.98 -0.54
CA ALA A 197 -1.07 -10.23 0.55
C ALA A 197 -1.19 -11.08 1.83
N GLN A 198 -1.49 -12.37 1.71
CA GLN A 198 -1.49 -13.30 2.87
C GLN A 198 -0.11 -13.37 3.54
N VAL A 199 0.96 -13.48 2.73
CA VAL A 199 2.34 -13.47 3.24
C VAL A 199 2.68 -12.16 3.95
N VAL A 200 2.32 -11.02 3.34
CA VAL A 200 2.57 -9.68 3.92
C VAL A 200 1.86 -9.55 5.27
N VAL A 201 0.57 -9.90 5.34
CA VAL A 201 -0.23 -9.84 6.58
C VAL A 201 0.33 -10.78 7.65
N ALA A 202 0.71 -12.00 7.28
CA ALA A 202 1.31 -12.96 8.23
C ALA A 202 2.61 -12.42 8.86
N CYS A 203 3.44 -11.72 8.08
CA CYS A 203 4.63 -11.07 8.60
C CYS A 203 4.33 -9.94 9.60
N CYS A 204 3.19 -9.26 9.46
CA CYS A 204 2.80 -8.16 10.35
C CYS A 204 2.11 -8.64 11.63
N GLY A 205 1.40 -9.77 11.59
CA GLY A 205 0.64 -10.33 12.71
C GLY A 205 1.46 -11.09 13.76
N LEU A 206 2.71 -11.44 13.45
CA LEU A 206 3.62 -12.09 14.40
C LEU A 206 4.45 -10.98 15.08
N SER A 207 4.03 -10.53 16.26
CA SER A 207 4.96 -9.81 17.13
C SER A 207 6.19 -10.69 17.34
N ALA A 208 7.34 -10.23 16.86
CA ALA A 208 8.60 -10.80 17.33
C ALA A 208 8.57 -10.65 18.86
N GLY A 209 8.54 -11.77 19.59
CA GLY A 209 8.79 -11.72 21.01
C GLY A 209 10.10 -10.99 21.25
N PRO A 210 10.30 -10.33 22.42
CA PRO A 210 11.53 -9.61 22.71
C PRO A 210 12.68 -10.61 22.58
N GLY A 211 13.38 -10.52 21.45
CA GLY A 211 14.61 -11.26 21.23
C GLY A 211 15.65 -10.73 22.19
N GLY A 212 16.21 -11.64 22.99
CA GLY A 212 17.32 -11.37 23.88
C GLY A 212 18.61 -10.95 23.16
#